data_343493249cda7319d571446abcd1e995
#
_entry.id   343493249cda7319d571446abcd1e995
#
_cell.length_a   1.000
_cell.length_b   1.000
_cell.length_c   1.000
_cell.angle_alpha   90.00
_cell.angle_beta   90.00
_cell.angle_gamma   90.00
#
_symmetry.space_group_name_H-M   'P 1'
#
loop_
_entity.id
_entity.type
_entity.pdbx_description
1 polymer ?
#
loop_
_entity_poly.entity_id
_entity_poly.type
_entity_poly.pdbx_seq_one_letter_code
_entity_poly.pdbx_strand_id
1 'polypeptide(L)'
;VARGSAKSMYAALIQAYFLNVDTSTTHQITTAPTMKQADEVMSPIRTAVTRARGPLFKFLTDGSIRATSGSMADRVKLASTKKGVENFLTGSILEVRPMSINKLQGLRPKVSTVDEWLSGDIREDVVGAIEQGASKMDDYLIIAISSEGTVRNGSGDTIKMELQNILKGDYQAPHVSIWH
;
A
#
# COMPACT_ATOMS: atom_id res chain seq x y z
N VAL A 1 -4.72 -6.14 -15.75
CA VAL A 1 -5.51 -4.89 -15.89
C VAL A 1 -4.75 -3.91 -16.79
N ALA A 2 -5.43 -3.30 -17.77
CA ALA A 2 -4.81 -2.42 -18.76
C ALA A 2 -4.13 -1.18 -18.11
N ARG A 3 -3.13 -0.61 -18.81
CA ARG A 3 -2.56 0.69 -18.44
C ARG A 3 -3.66 1.76 -18.43
N GLY A 4 -3.61 2.66 -17.45
CA GLY A 4 -4.60 3.73 -17.31
C GLY A 4 -5.88 3.36 -16.56
N SER A 5 -6.02 2.13 -16.05
CA SER A 5 -7.21 1.65 -15.29
C SER A 5 -7.25 2.10 -13.81
N ALA A 6 -6.52 3.14 -13.46
CA ALA A 6 -6.48 3.71 -12.11
C ALA A 6 -6.10 2.74 -10.96
N LYS A 7 -5.39 1.64 -11.27
CA LYS A 7 -4.96 0.62 -10.28
C LYS A 7 -4.25 1.25 -9.08
N SER A 8 -3.23 2.07 -9.35
CA SER A 8 -2.45 2.74 -8.31
C SER A 8 -3.28 3.71 -7.49
N MET A 9 -4.26 4.39 -8.11
CA MET A 9 -5.22 5.25 -7.41
C MET A 9 -6.10 4.42 -6.47
N TYR A 10 -6.58 3.26 -6.92
CA TYR A 10 -7.41 2.38 -6.09
C TYR A 10 -6.64 1.86 -4.88
N ALA A 11 -5.40 1.40 -5.08
CA ALA A 11 -4.54 1.00 -3.98
C ALA A 11 -4.27 2.15 -3.00
N ALA A 12 -4.00 3.34 -3.52
CA ALA A 12 -3.81 4.54 -2.70
C ALA A 12 -5.06 4.88 -1.86
N LEU A 13 -6.26 4.74 -2.43
CA LEU A 13 -7.51 4.97 -1.69
C LEU A 13 -7.70 3.97 -0.56
N ILE A 14 -7.40 2.70 -0.78
CA ILE A 14 -7.46 1.68 0.27
C ILE A 14 -6.46 2.02 1.40
N GLN A 15 -5.23 2.35 1.06
CA GLN A 15 -4.23 2.76 2.05
C GLN A 15 -4.65 4.03 2.81
N ALA A 16 -5.22 5.02 2.11
CA ALA A 16 -5.73 6.23 2.73
C ALA A 16 -6.90 5.93 3.70
N TYR A 17 -7.77 4.98 3.35
CA TYR A 17 -8.84 4.54 4.22
C TYR A 17 -8.30 3.98 5.52
N PHE A 18 -7.41 2.98 5.46
CA PHE A 18 -6.83 2.39 6.66
C PHE A 18 -6.01 3.39 7.49
N LEU A 19 -5.22 4.25 6.83
CA LEU A 19 -4.45 5.28 7.53
C LEU A 19 -5.33 6.26 8.30
N ASN A 20 -6.56 6.49 7.84
CA ASN A 20 -7.47 7.48 8.40
C ASN A 20 -8.50 6.89 9.36
N VAL A 21 -8.97 5.69 9.13
CA VAL A 21 -10.08 5.05 9.87
C VAL A 21 -9.60 4.12 10.97
N ASP A 22 -8.48 3.45 10.76
CA ASP A 22 -7.90 2.57 11.78
C ASP A 22 -7.45 3.38 12.99
N THR A 23 -7.93 3.00 14.16
CA THR A 23 -7.61 3.68 15.42
C THR A 23 -6.35 3.13 16.10
N SER A 24 -5.83 2.00 15.63
CA SER A 24 -4.56 1.45 16.09
C SER A 24 -3.38 2.11 15.38
N THR A 25 -2.21 2.09 16.01
CA THR A 25 -0.98 2.49 15.34
C THR A 25 -0.64 1.46 14.26
N THR A 26 -0.66 1.87 13.01
CA THR A 26 -0.38 0.99 11.86
C THR A 26 0.83 1.44 11.08
N HIS A 27 1.57 0.46 10.58
CA HIS A 27 2.60 0.68 9.58
C HIS A 27 2.08 0.21 8.23
N GLN A 28 2.13 1.06 7.24
CA GLN A 28 1.75 0.75 5.87
C GLN A 28 2.93 1.04 4.94
N ILE A 29 3.08 0.26 3.92
CA ILE A 29 4.17 0.42 2.95
C ILE A 29 3.66 0.44 1.51
N THR A 30 4.37 1.18 0.68
CA THR A 30 4.26 1.13 -0.78
C THR A 30 5.62 0.82 -1.36
N THR A 31 5.71 -0.17 -2.22
CA THR A 31 6.95 -0.57 -2.87
C THR A 31 6.73 -0.81 -4.37
N ALA A 32 7.75 -0.54 -5.16
CA ALA A 32 7.79 -0.73 -6.60
C ALA A 32 9.26 -0.93 -7.04
N PRO A 33 9.52 -1.38 -8.28
CA PRO A 33 10.89 -1.58 -8.78
C PRO A 33 11.78 -0.36 -8.60
N THR A 34 11.24 0.83 -8.72
CA THR A 34 11.94 2.08 -8.43
C THR A 34 11.22 2.88 -7.36
N MET A 35 11.99 3.62 -6.55
CA MET A 35 11.43 4.53 -5.54
C MET A 35 10.50 5.58 -6.14
N LYS A 36 10.79 6.03 -7.37
CA LYS A 36 9.95 6.99 -8.08
C LYS A 36 8.57 6.40 -8.38
N GLN A 37 8.50 5.17 -8.90
CA GLN A 37 7.21 4.49 -9.14
C GLN A 37 6.43 4.28 -7.84
N ALA A 38 7.09 3.84 -6.77
CA ALA A 38 6.44 3.68 -5.48
C ALA A 38 5.91 5.02 -4.94
N ASP A 39 6.64 6.13 -5.14
CA ASP A 39 6.18 7.46 -4.77
C ASP A 39 5.00 7.94 -5.63
N GLU A 40 4.95 7.55 -6.92
CA GLU A 40 3.82 7.83 -7.81
C GLU A 40 2.53 7.17 -7.32
N VAL A 41 2.59 5.94 -6.78
CA VAL A 41 1.44 5.27 -6.15
C VAL A 41 0.94 6.03 -4.93
N MET A 42 1.83 6.58 -4.12
CA MET A 42 1.47 7.35 -2.93
C MET A 42 1.08 8.81 -3.23
N SER A 43 1.42 9.32 -4.41
CA SER A 43 1.17 10.72 -4.81
C SER A 43 -0.29 11.18 -4.66
N PRO A 44 -1.32 10.38 -4.97
CA PRO A 44 -2.71 10.77 -4.75
C PRO A 44 -3.03 11.10 -3.29
N ILE A 45 -2.50 10.32 -2.34
CA ILE A 45 -2.71 10.56 -0.91
C ILE A 45 -2.01 11.84 -0.49
N ARG A 46 -0.75 12.03 -0.89
CA ARG A 46 -0.03 13.28 -0.62
C ARG A 46 -0.76 14.50 -1.19
N THR A 47 -1.27 14.39 -2.40
CA THR A 47 -2.02 15.45 -3.05
C THR A 47 -3.32 15.75 -2.30
N ALA A 48 -4.04 14.72 -1.87
CA ALA A 48 -5.24 14.90 -1.07
C ALA A 48 -4.93 15.62 0.26
N VAL A 49 -3.89 15.20 0.96
CA VAL A 49 -3.49 15.83 2.23
C VAL A 49 -3.02 17.28 2.06
N THR A 50 -2.30 17.60 0.99
CA THR A 50 -1.68 18.91 0.80
C THR A 50 -2.54 19.89 0.00
N ARG A 51 -3.43 19.42 -0.87
CA ARG A 51 -4.17 20.26 -1.84
C ARG A 51 -5.68 20.18 -1.72
N ALA A 52 -6.24 19.25 -0.96
CA ALA A 52 -7.68 19.19 -0.75
C ALA A 52 -8.22 20.50 -0.20
N ARG A 53 -9.48 20.79 -0.48
CA ARG A 53 -10.19 21.98 -0.01
C ARG A 53 -11.53 21.59 0.61
N GLY A 54 -12.06 22.49 1.42
CA GLY A 54 -13.38 22.33 2.02
C GLY A 54 -13.50 21.13 2.95
N PRO A 55 -14.64 20.42 2.95
CA PRO A 55 -14.89 19.33 3.91
C PRO A 55 -13.88 18.20 3.86
N LEU A 56 -13.40 17.82 2.66
CA LEU A 56 -12.40 16.75 2.49
C LEU A 56 -11.07 17.13 3.16
N PHE A 57 -10.59 18.34 2.94
CA PHE A 57 -9.38 18.85 3.58
C PHE A 57 -9.52 18.79 5.11
N LYS A 58 -10.63 19.31 5.63
CA LYS A 58 -10.92 19.31 7.06
C LYS A 58 -10.95 17.88 7.62
N PHE A 59 -11.61 16.94 6.92
CA PHE A 59 -11.68 15.55 7.34
C PHE A 59 -10.30 14.86 7.39
N LEU A 60 -9.44 15.14 6.43
CA LEU A 60 -8.11 14.51 6.34
C LEU A 60 -7.09 15.12 7.30
N THR A 61 -7.18 16.41 7.57
CA THR A 61 -6.10 17.17 8.27
C THR A 61 -6.49 17.69 9.64
N ASP A 62 -7.78 17.93 9.90
CA ASP A 62 -8.23 18.50 11.18
C ASP A 62 -8.42 17.40 12.23
N GLY A 63 -7.47 17.30 13.14
CA GLY A 63 -7.55 16.46 14.33
C GLY A 63 -8.33 17.07 15.49
N SER A 64 -8.77 18.34 15.36
CA SER A 64 -9.38 19.11 16.46
C SER A 64 -10.66 18.51 17.01
N ILE A 65 -11.33 17.63 16.26
CA ILE A 65 -12.54 16.91 16.72
C ILE A 65 -12.24 16.00 17.93
N ARG A 66 -10.97 15.61 18.12
CA ARG A 66 -10.54 14.71 19.21
C ARG A 66 -9.52 15.31 20.16
N ALA A 67 -8.84 16.37 19.76
CA ALA A 67 -7.85 17.05 20.61
C ALA A 67 -8.52 18.10 21.47
N THR A 68 -8.61 17.85 22.77
CA THR A 68 -9.22 18.78 23.75
C THR A 68 -8.27 19.91 24.18
N SER A 69 -7.01 19.79 23.91
CA SER A 69 -6.02 20.88 24.14
C SER A 69 -4.70 20.47 23.47
N GLY A 70 -3.94 21.42 23.02
CA GLY A 70 -2.60 21.14 22.55
C GLY A 70 -2.05 22.15 21.56
N SER A 71 -0.83 21.90 21.14
CA SER A 71 -0.14 22.68 20.12
C SER A 71 -0.80 22.49 18.74
N MET A 72 -0.41 23.31 17.77
CA MET A 72 -0.88 23.14 16.37
C MET A 72 -0.60 21.73 15.84
N ALA A 73 0.44 21.06 16.31
CA ALA A 73 0.78 19.70 15.92
C ALA A 73 -0.30 18.69 16.35
N ASP A 74 -0.95 18.91 17.47
CA ASP A 74 -2.00 18.03 17.99
C ASP A 74 -3.32 18.14 17.21
N ARG A 75 -3.43 19.11 16.30
CA ARG A 75 -4.63 19.38 15.51
C ARG A 75 -4.61 18.78 14.12
N VAL A 76 -3.45 18.33 13.67
CA VAL A 76 -3.28 17.75 12.32
C VAL A 76 -3.44 16.27 12.39
N LYS A 77 -4.44 15.73 11.71
CA LYS A 77 -4.67 14.29 11.62
C LYS A 77 -3.72 13.61 10.65
N LEU A 78 -3.72 14.07 9.39
CA LEU A 78 -2.81 13.55 8.38
C LEU A 78 -1.90 14.66 7.87
N ALA A 79 -0.63 14.35 7.73
CA ALA A 79 0.33 15.24 7.10
C ALA A 79 1.31 14.49 6.21
N SER A 80 1.72 15.16 5.13
CA SER A 80 2.80 14.67 4.28
C SER A 80 4.14 14.96 4.96
N THR A 81 4.98 13.94 5.06
CA THR A 81 6.33 14.02 5.62
C THR A 81 7.37 13.64 4.57
N LYS A 82 8.67 13.79 4.89
CA LYS A 82 9.75 13.33 4.01
C LYS A 82 9.72 11.82 3.76
N LYS A 83 9.20 11.04 4.70
CA LYS A 83 9.13 9.58 4.62
C LYS A 83 7.85 9.08 3.94
N GLY A 84 6.77 9.86 4.01
CA GLY A 84 5.48 9.42 3.50
C GLY A 84 4.32 10.30 3.95
N VAL A 85 3.26 9.66 4.41
CA VAL A 85 2.12 10.33 5.04
C VAL A 85 1.93 9.74 6.44
N GLU A 86 1.77 10.60 7.43
CA GLU A 86 1.67 10.21 8.83
C GLU A 86 0.36 10.71 9.43
N ASN A 87 -0.29 9.84 10.21
CA ASN A 87 -1.44 10.20 11.03
C ASN A 87 -0.97 10.48 12.46
N PHE A 88 -0.89 11.73 12.84
CA PHE A 88 -0.39 12.15 14.15
C PHE A 88 -1.31 11.81 15.33
N LEU A 89 -2.57 11.48 15.08
CA LEU A 89 -3.49 11.07 16.15
C LEU A 89 -3.26 9.61 16.58
N THR A 90 -2.89 8.75 15.63
CA THR A 90 -2.69 7.33 15.89
C THR A 90 -1.23 6.92 15.89
N GLY A 91 -0.33 7.79 15.40
CA GLY A 91 1.08 7.46 15.15
C GLY A 91 1.26 6.53 13.94
N SER A 92 0.22 6.34 13.13
CA SER A 92 0.28 5.50 11.95
C SER A 92 1.05 6.16 10.82
N ILE A 93 1.83 5.38 10.08
CA ILE A 93 2.63 5.86 8.97
C ILE A 93 2.41 5.02 7.71
N LEU A 94 2.27 5.71 6.58
CA LEU A 94 2.38 5.13 5.24
C LEU A 94 3.67 5.63 4.60
N GLU A 95 4.58 4.75 4.27
CA GLU A 95 5.87 5.13 3.71
C GLU A 95 6.22 4.36 2.43
N VAL A 96 7.11 4.96 1.63
CA VAL A 96 7.70 4.32 0.45
C VAL A 96 8.93 3.54 0.86
N ARG A 97 9.03 2.29 0.40
CA ARG A 97 10.19 1.42 0.63
C ARG A 97 10.75 0.89 -0.70
N PRO A 98 12.07 0.68 -0.80
CA PRO A 98 12.65 -0.01 -1.96
C PRO A 98 12.10 -1.44 -2.06
N MET A 99 11.84 -1.91 -3.27
CA MET A 99 11.44 -3.28 -3.56
C MET A 99 12.66 -4.21 -3.47
N SER A 100 12.98 -4.61 -2.25
CA SER A 100 14.09 -5.51 -1.94
C SER A 100 13.79 -6.30 -0.70
N ILE A 101 14.02 -7.62 -0.71
CA ILE A 101 13.79 -8.51 0.43
C ILE A 101 14.49 -7.97 1.68
N ASN A 102 15.77 -7.57 1.58
CA ASN A 102 16.55 -7.07 2.71
C ASN A 102 15.94 -5.81 3.37
N LYS A 103 15.16 -5.02 2.63
CA LYS A 103 14.53 -3.80 3.14
C LYS A 103 13.10 -4.01 3.63
N LEU A 104 12.48 -5.10 3.24
CA LEU A 104 11.09 -5.44 3.54
C LEU A 104 10.99 -6.53 4.60
N GLN A 105 12.00 -7.39 4.67
CA GLN A 105 12.05 -8.48 5.65
C GLN A 105 12.03 -7.94 7.09
N GLY A 106 11.19 -8.55 7.91
CA GLY A 106 11.04 -8.17 9.31
C GLY A 106 10.09 -7.00 9.58
N LEU A 107 9.63 -6.31 8.53
CA LEU A 107 8.54 -5.36 8.66
C LEU A 107 7.24 -6.10 8.97
N ARG A 108 6.34 -5.44 9.68
CA ARG A 108 4.99 -5.95 9.99
C ARG A 108 3.95 -4.93 9.50
N PRO A 109 3.84 -4.77 8.19
CA PRO A 109 2.91 -3.79 7.65
C PRO A 109 1.48 -4.34 7.70
N LYS A 110 0.54 -3.53 8.18
CA LYS A 110 -0.88 -3.86 8.15
C LYS A 110 -1.43 -3.79 6.72
N VAL A 111 -1.00 -2.80 5.94
CA VAL A 111 -1.35 -2.68 4.53
C VAL A 111 -0.10 -2.47 3.70
N SER A 112 0.05 -3.27 2.67
CA SER A 112 1.17 -3.21 1.74
C SER A 112 0.66 -3.06 0.32
N THR A 113 1.22 -2.14 -0.45
CA THR A 113 1.03 -2.07 -1.89
C THR A 113 2.33 -2.41 -2.59
N VAL A 114 2.28 -3.40 -3.47
CA VAL A 114 3.40 -3.83 -4.32
C VAL A 114 3.00 -3.54 -5.76
N ASP A 115 3.59 -2.52 -6.36
CA ASP A 115 3.32 -2.15 -7.74
C ASP A 115 4.34 -2.78 -8.68
N GLU A 116 3.88 -3.17 -9.87
CA GLU A 116 4.65 -3.86 -10.92
C GLU A 116 5.38 -5.14 -10.42
N TRP A 117 4.73 -5.90 -9.52
CA TRP A 117 5.30 -7.07 -8.87
C TRP A 117 5.57 -8.26 -9.82
N LEU A 118 4.96 -8.30 -10.99
CA LEU A 118 5.23 -9.26 -12.06
C LEU A 118 6.22 -8.73 -13.12
N SER A 119 6.89 -7.62 -12.85
CA SER A 119 7.93 -7.10 -13.73
C SER A 119 9.07 -8.11 -13.86
N GLY A 120 9.49 -8.40 -15.09
CA GLY A 120 10.54 -9.37 -15.38
C GLY A 120 11.91 -9.05 -14.77
N ASP A 121 12.09 -7.84 -14.28
CA ASP A 121 13.33 -7.40 -13.61
C ASP A 121 13.35 -7.83 -12.13
N ILE A 122 12.20 -8.26 -11.58
CA ILE A 122 12.10 -8.69 -10.18
C ILE A 122 12.37 -10.18 -10.10
N ARG A 123 13.50 -10.53 -9.50
CA ARG A 123 13.92 -11.93 -9.26
C ARG A 123 13.61 -12.42 -7.84
N GLU A 124 13.25 -11.51 -6.95
CA GLU A 124 13.03 -11.77 -5.53
C GLU A 124 11.54 -11.97 -5.26
N ASP A 125 11.19 -12.90 -4.38
CA ASP A 125 9.83 -13.05 -3.87
C ASP A 125 9.53 -11.98 -2.81
N VAL A 126 9.25 -10.79 -3.28
CA VAL A 126 8.96 -9.63 -2.44
C VAL A 126 7.62 -9.77 -1.70
N VAL A 127 6.62 -10.33 -2.36
CA VAL A 127 5.30 -10.54 -1.77
C VAL A 127 5.39 -11.53 -0.62
N GLY A 128 6.04 -12.68 -0.83
CA GLY A 128 6.26 -13.67 0.23
C GLY A 128 7.07 -13.12 1.41
N ALA A 129 8.06 -12.25 1.16
CA ALA A 129 8.81 -11.60 2.23
C ALA A 129 7.95 -10.67 3.09
N ILE A 130 7.03 -9.92 2.46
CA ILE A 130 6.06 -9.06 3.16
C ILE A 130 5.06 -9.93 3.94
N GLU A 131 4.54 -10.98 3.31
CA GLU A 131 3.57 -11.89 3.90
C GLU A 131 4.14 -12.57 5.15
N GLN A 132 5.38 -13.06 5.09
CA GLN A 132 6.06 -13.66 6.24
C GLN A 132 6.15 -12.69 7.44
N GLY A 133 6.34 -11.40 7.20
CA GLY A 133 6.33 -10.37 8.24
C GLY A 133 4.94 -10.08 8.75
N ALA A 134 3.99 -9.91 7.84
CA ALA A 134 2.61 -9.56 8.13
C ALA A 134 1.82 -10.70 8.78
N SER A 135 2.13 -11.96 8.49
CA SER A 135 1.47 -13.15 9.08
C SER A 135 1.56 -13.25 10.62
N LYS A 136 2.40 -12.41 11.24
CA LYS A 136 2.48 -12.27 12.70
C LYS A 136 1.47 -11.28 13.27
N MET A 137 0.65 -10.68 12.43
CA MET A 137 -0.43 -9.77 12.81
C MET A 137 -1.77 -10.51 12.72
N ASP A 138 -2.75 -10.06 13.48
CA ASP A 138 -4.10 -10.65 13.48
C ASP A 138 -4.80 -10.42 12.14
N ASP A 139 -4.54 -9.27 11.51
CA ASP A 139 -5.07 -8.91 10.20
C ASP A 139 -4.04 -8.13 9.38
N TYR A 140 -4.00 -8.39 8.10
CA TYR A 140 -3.17 -7.65 7.14
C TYR A 140 -3.76 -7.71 5.73
N LEU A 141 -3.36 -6.78 4.89
CA LEU A 141 -3.75 -6.71 3.48
C LEU A 141 -2.54 -6.45 2.59
N ILE A 142 -2.35 -7.31 1.60
CA ILE A 142 -1.36 -7.09 0.54
C ILE A 142 -2.08 -6.83 -0.77
N ILE A 143 -1.81 -5.69 -1.39
CA ILE A 143 -2.36 -5.25 -2.66
C ILE A 143 -1.22 -5.34 -3.69
N ALA A 144 -1.22 -6.41 -4.47
CA ALA A 144 -0.24 -6.58 -5.54
C ALA A 144 -0.84 -6.12 -6.87
N ILE A 145 -0.20 -5.16 -7.52
CA ILE A 145 -0.65 -4.58 -8.77
C ILE A 145 0.43 -4.81 -9.83
N SER A 146 0.03 -5.22 -11.02
CA SER A 146 0.96 -5.32 -12.15
C SER A 146 0.24 -5.12 -13.47
N SER A 147 1.00 -4.71 -14.46
CA SER A 147 0.66 -4.90 -15.86
C SER A 147 1.27 -6.22 -16.35
N GLU A 148 0.72 -6.78 -17.43
CA GLU A 148 1.27 -8.00 -18.01
C GLU A 148 2.73 -7.76 -18.44
N GLY A 149 3.65 -8.55 -17.88
CA GLY A 149 5.07 -8.49 -18.20
C GLY A 149 5.37 -9.04 -19.61
N THR A 150 6.43 -8.53 -20.21
CA THR A 150 6.93 -9.00 -21.53
C THR A 150 7.91 -10.17 -21.43
N VAL A 151 8.47 -10.40 -20.22
CA VAL A 151 9.41 -11.52 -19.99
C VAL A 151 8.64 -12.82 -19.83
N ARG A 152 9.02 -13.83 -20.60
CA ARG A 152 8.45 -15.19 -20.54
C ARG A 152 9.37 -16.13 -19.77
N ASN A 153 8.77 -17.17 -19.18
CA ASN A 153 9.46 -18.17 -18.36
C ASN A 153 10.13 -17.62 -17.09
N GLY A 154 9.62 -16.53 -16.55
CA GLY A 154 10.06 -15.95 -15.28
C GLY A 154 9.13 -16.30 -14.12
N SER A 155 9.47 -15.82 -12.91
CA SER A 155 8.63 -15.97 -11.70
C SER A 155 7.22 -15.40 -11.91
N GLY A 156 7.08 -14.35 -12.71
CA GLY A 156 5.79 -13.77 -13.06
C GLY A 156 4.85 -14.74 -13.81
N ASP A 157 5.38 -15.59 -14.68
CA ASP A 157 4.56 -16.57 -15.39
C ASP A 157 4.05 -17.69 -14.45
N THR A 158 4.88 -18.12 -13.49
CA THR A 158 4.48 -19.10 -12.45
C THR A 158 3.33 -18.56 -11.62
N ILE A 159 3.47 -17.35 -11.10
CA ILE A 159 2.43 -16.68 -10.30
C ILE A 159 1.16 -16.48 -11.13
N LYS A 160 1.29 -16.07 -12.40
CA LYS A 160 0.15 -15.93 -13.30
C LYS A 160 -0.59 -17.26 -13.49
N MET A 161 0.12 -18.37 -13.62
CA MET A 161 -0.48 -19.71 -13.71
C MET A 161 -1.23 -20.07 -12.42
N GLU A 162 -0.66 -19.80 -11.25
CA GLU A 162 -1.31 -20.04 -9.96
C GLU A 162 -2.60 -19.23 -9.85
N LEU A 163 -2.55 -17.93 -10.15
CA LEU A 163 -3.74 -17.07 -10.15
C LEU A 163 -4.81 -17.53 -11.13
N GLN A 164 -4.41 -18.02 -12.32
CA GLN A 164 -5.33 -18.60 -13.29
C GLN A 164 -5.98 -19.89 -12.78
N ASN A 165 -5.25 -20.74 -12.07
CA ASN A 165 -5.79 -21.96 -11.47
C ASN A 165 -6.79 -21.63 -10.34
N ILE A 166 -6.52 -20.59 -9.55
CA ILE A 166 -7.48 -20.08 -8.56
C ILE A 166 -8.76 -19.59 -9.26
N LEU A 167 -8.64 -18.79 -10.33
CA LEU A 167 -9.79 -18.29 -11.10
C LEU A 167 -10.62 -19.41 -11.75
N LYS A 168 -9.98 -20.51 -12.17
CA LYS A 168 -10.67 -21.68 -12.73
C LYS A 168 -11.32 -22.56 -11.68
N GLY A 169 -10.97 -22.35 -10.39
CA GLY A 169 -11.45 -23.19 -9.29
C GLY A 169 -10.64 -24.47 -9.07
N ASP A 170 -9.52 -24.64 -9.76
CA ASP A 170 -8.63 -25.79 -9.59
C ASP A 170 -7.92 -25.77 -8.23
N TYR A 171 -7.82 -24.58 -7.63
CA TYR A 171 -7.23 -24.34 -6.32
C TYR A 171 -8.07 -23.35 -5.52
N GLN A 172 -8.38 -23.69 -4.28
CA GLN A 172 -9.14 -22.79 -3.38
C GLN A 172 -8.21 -21.95 -2.54
N ALA A 173 -8.32 -20.63 -2.69
CA ALA A 173 -7.59 -19.63 -1.91
C ALA A 173 -8.56 -18.54 -1.43
N PRO A 174 -9.37 -18.79 -0.38
CA PRO A 174 -10.42 -17.88 0.06
C PRO A 174 -9.91 -16.52 0.55
N HIS A 175 -8.61 -16.41 0.85
CA HIS A 175 -7.94 -15.18 1.25
C HIS A 175 -7.38 -14.36 0.07
N VAL A 176 -7.52 -14.86 -1.17
CA VAL A 176 -7.02 -14.20 -2.38
C VAL A 176 -8.19 -13.67 -3.20
N SER A 177 -8.17 -12.37 -3.51
CA SER A 177 -9.08 -11.74 -4.47
C SER A 177 -8.31 -11.32 -5.72
N ILE A 178 -8.78 -11.74 -6.88
CA ILE A 178 -8.12 -11.49 -8.18
C ILE A 178 -9.01 -10.58 -9.02
N TRP A 179 -8.43 -9.47 -9.51
CA TRP A 179 -9.08 -8.48 -10.36
C TRP A 179 -8.29 -8.34 -11.67
N HIS A 180 -8.92 -8.53 -12.81
CA HIS A 180 -8.26 -8.48 -14.12
C HIS A 180 -9.05 -7.68 -15.17
#